data_b580031839c4af086c86b7d98efe4641
#
_entry.id   b580031839c4af086c86b7d98efe4641
#
_cell.length_a   1.000
_cell.length_b   1.000
_cell.length_c   1.000
_cell.angle_alpha   90.00
_cell.angle_beta   90.00
_cell.angle_gamma   90.00
#
_symmetry.space_group_name_H-M   'P 1'
#
loop_
_entity.id
_entity.type
_entity.pdbx_description
1 polymer ?
#
loop_
_entity_poly.entity_id
_entity_poly.type
_entity_poly.pdbx_seq_one_letter_code
_entity_poly.pdbx_strand_id
1 'polypeptide(L)'
;MQRKTFLLQSAAALGGALLYSNQAFNARKKPKKIIQPPFLKTGDTIGIVAPSGYVTEATVKAAIERIQAWGFNVALGNTIGQRWGTFADTDEARAADVQTMINNRNIKAILCARGGYGWTRIMHRIQWKELLQHPKWLIGFSDATVAHSYLNTHLQIASIHSKMCNSFPDDWATATPEQQATINSIEQAITGKPLRYNLQTDTNNQLGTVTAPIIGGNLRCIENLAGTP
;
A
#
# COMPACT_ATOMS: atom_id res chain seq x y z
N MET A 1 50.58 4.52 28.66
CA MET A 1 49.65 3.37 28.61
C MET A 1 50.34 2.22 27.90
N GLN A 2 50.49 1.05 28.54
CA GLN A 2 51.27 -0.06 27.96
C GLN A 2 50.46 -0.71 26.82
N ARG A 3 51.11 -1.04 25.71
CA ARG A 3 50.52 -1.63 24.49
C ARG A 3 49.60 -2.85 24.76
N LYS A 4 49.97 -3.68 25.74
CA LYS A 4 49.18 -4.84 26.18
C LYS A 4 47.84 -4.47 26.80
N THR A 5 47.78 -3.40 27.59
CA THR A 5 46.51 -2.91 28.21
C THR A 5 45.55 -2.35 27.18
N PHE A 6 46.09 -1.66 26.15
CA PHE A 6 45.27 -1.15 25.06
C PHE A 6 44.64 -2.28 24.22
N LEU A 7 45.44 -3.32 23.90
CA LEU A 7 44.92 -4.47 23.12
C LEU A 7 43.89 -5.30 23.91
N LEU A 8 44.07 -5.47 25.22
CA LEU A 8 43.10 -6.16 26.06
C LEU A 8 41.78 -5.38 26.21
N GLN A 9 41.83 -4.07 26.34
CA GLN A 9 40.65 -3.22 26.40
C GLN A 9 39.92 -3.15 25.07
N SER A 10 40.63 -3.14 23.93
CA SER A 10 40.03 -3.19 22.59
C SER A 10 39.37 -4.53 22.31
N ALA A 11 39.97 -5.64 22.74
CA ALA A 11 39.35 -6.97 22.60
C ALA A 11 38.08 -7.15 23.46
N ALA A 12 38.11 -6.60 24.69
CA ALA A 12 36.93 -6.60 25.56
C ALA A 12 35.78 -5.73 25.01
N ALA A 13 36.10 -4.58 24.39
CA ALA A 13 35.10 -3.72 23.76
C ALA A 13 34.48 -4.38 22.51
N LEU A 14 35.28 -5.06 21.68
CA LEU A 14 34.79 -5.80 20.52
C LEU A 14 34.00 -7.05 20.92
N GLY A 15 34.42 -7.78 21.94
CA GLY A 15 33.66 -8.92 22.48
C GLY A 15 32.33 -8.51 23.10
N GLY A 16 32.29 -7.38 23.82
CA GLY A 16 31.06 -6.80 24.36
C GLY A 16 30.08 -6.36 23.27
N ALA A 17 30.58 -5.73 22.22
CA ALA A 17 29.70 -5.30 21.08
C ALA A 17 29.10 -6.50 20.34
N LEU A 18 29.81 -7.60 20.17
CA LEU A 18 29.33 -8.83 19.56
C LEU A 18 28.26 -9.54 20.42
N LEU A 19 28.40 -9.51 21.75
CA LEU A 19 27.42 -10.08 22.67
C LEU A 19 26.16 -9.21 22.77
N TYR A 20 26.31 -7.88 22.72
CA TYR A 20 25.17 -6.96 22.68
C TYR A 20 24.38 -7.06 21.38
N SER A 21 25.03 -7.27 20.23
CA SER A 21 24.35 -7.44 18.94
C SER A 21 23.48 -8.72 18.91
N ASN A 22 23.94 -9.81 19.54
CA ASN A 22 23.18 -11.05 19.62
C ASN A 22 21.96 -10.97 20.57
N GLN A 23 22.01 -10.17 21.62
CA GLN A 23 20.84 -9.99 22.50
C GLN A 23 19.79 -9.05 21.90
N ALA A 24 20.19 -8.04 21.14
CA ALA A 24 19.26 -7.16 20.44
C ALA A 24 18.46 -7.88 19.32
N PHE A 25 19.07 -8.91 18.69
CA PHE A 25 18.38 -9.71 17.67
C PHE A 25 17.36 -10.71 18.23
N ASN A 26 17.44 -11.08 19.50
CA ASN A 26 16.56 -12.10 20.11
C ASN A 26 15.29 -11.55 20.78
N ALA A 27 15.15 -10.24 20.93
CA ALA A 27 13.88 -9.63 21.36
C ALA A 27 12.91 -9.47 20.19
N ARG A 28 12.68 -10.53 19.41
CA ARG A 28 11.60 -10.53 18.42
C ARG A 28 10.29 -10.44 19.19
N LYS A 29 9.74 -9.22 19.31
CA LYS A 29 8.34 -9.05 19.68
C LYS A 29 7.53 -9.98 18.76
N LYS A 30 6.66 -10.82 19.34
CA LYS A 30 5.77 -11.68 18.54
C LYS A 30 5.15 -10.79 17.45
N PRO A 31 5.16 -11.22 16.18
CA PRO A 31 4.57 -10.43 15.10
C PRO A 31 3.13 -10.12 15.48
N LYS A 32 2.76 -8.85 15.47
CA LYS A 32 1.38 -8.46 15.72
C LYS A 32 0.52 -9.09 14.63
N LYS A 33 -0.64 -9.60 15.01
CA LYS A 33 -1.58 -10.21 14.05
C LYS A 33 -2.06 -9.11 13.08
N ILE A 34 -1.82 -9.32 11.78
CA ILE A 34 -2.30 -8.41 10.75
C ILE A 34 -3.81 -8.60 10.60
N ILE A 35 -4.54 -7.49 10.61
CA ILE A 35 -5.97 -7.44 10.28
C ILE A 35 -6.09 -7.49 8.76
N GLN A 36 -6.70 -8.55 8.27
CA GLN A 36 -7.05 -8.66 6.87
C GLN A 36 -8.47 -8.13 6.67
N PRO A 37 -8.68 -7.11 5.80
CA PRO A 37 -10.03 -6.69 5.46
C PRO A 37 -10.85 -7.84 4.86
N PRO A 38 -12.17 -7.86 5.05
CA PRO A 38 -13.02 -8.88 4.45
C PRO A 38 -12.89 -8.93 2.93
N PHE A 39 -12.93 -10.13 2.36
CA PHE A 39 -12.99 -10.28 0.92
C PHE A 39 -14.32 -9.77 0.36
N LEU A 40 -14.26 -9.14 -0.80
CA LEU A 40 -15.42 -8.58 -1.48
C LEU A 40 -16.28 -9.68 -2.12
N LYS A 41 -17.58 -9.40 -2.16
CA LYS A 41 -18.58 -10.23 -2.84
C LYS A 41 -19.21 -9.43 -3.97
N THR A 42 -19.74 -10.10 -4.97
CA THR A 42 -20.53 -9.46 -6.04
C THR A 42 -21.58 -8.51 -5.45
N GLY A 43 -21.66 -7.31 -5.99
CA GLY A 43 -22.53 -6.23 -5.51
C GLY A 43 -21.89 -5.32 -4.45
N ASP A 44 -20.73 -5.68 -3.87
CA ASP A 44 -19.99 -4.77 -2.99
C ASP A 44 -19.51 -3.53 -3.76
N THR A 45 -19.27 -2.45 -3.04
CA THR A 45 -18.88 -1.17 -3.64
C THR A 45 -17.38 -0.88 -3.41
N ILE A 46 -16.70 -0.48 -4.48
CA ILE A 46 -15.34 0.05 -4.48
C ILE A 46 -15.40 1.56 -4.63
N GLY A 47 -14.80 2.29 -3.67
CA GLY A 47 -14.64 3.74 -3.76
C GLY A 47 -13.39 4.09 -4.56
N ILE A 48 -13.47 5.08 -5.45
CA ILE A 48 -12.33 5.62 -6.19
C ILE A 48 -12.05 7.03 -5.70
N VAL A 49 -10.82 7.31 -5.27
CA VAL A 49 -10.38 8.62 -4.77
C VAL A 49 -9.10 9.08 -5.45
N ALA A 50 -8.89 10.40 -5.53
CA ALA A 50 -7.66 10.99 -6.05
C ALA A 50 -6.87 11.71 -4.94
N PRO A 51 -6.17 10.97 -4.05
CA PRO A 51 -5.49 11.55 -2.88
C PRO A 51 -4.23 12.34 -3.24
N SER A 52 -3.73 12.19 -4.46
CA SER A 52 -2.45 12.75 -4.92
C SER A 52 -2.63 13.63 -6.16
N GLY A 53 -2.18 13.16 -7.32
CA GLY A 53 -2.27 13.89 -8.57
C GLY A 53 -3.70 13.94 -9.13
N TYR A 54 -4.00 14.99 -9.88
CA TYR A 54 -5.30 15.13 -10.53
C TYR A 54 -5.51 14.05 -11.62
N VAL A 55 -6.76 13.66 -11.81
CA VAL A 55 -7.23 12.81 -12.90
C VAL A 55 -8.50 13.43 -13.49
N THR A 56 -8.75 13.15 -14.76
CA THR A 56 -10.03 13.46 -15.40
C THR A 56 -10.99 12.29 -15.21
N GLU A 57 -12.29 12.50 -15.40
CA GLU A 57 -13.27 11.42 -15.43
C GLU A 57 -12.95 10.38 -16.51
N ALA A 58 -12.45 10.84 -17.67
CA ALA A 58 -11.99 9.95 -18.73
C ALA A 58 -10.86 9.01 -18.28
N THR A 59 -9.94 9.49 -17.44
CA THR A 59 -8.82 8.68 -16.91
C THR A 59 -9.29 7.50 -16.06
N VAL A 60 -10.40 7.64 -15.35
CA VAL A 60 -10.92 6.59 -14.45
C VAL A 60 -11.96 5.69 -15.12
N LYS A 61 -12.44 6.05 -16.31
CA LYS A 61 -13.53 5.34 -17.03
C LYS A 61 -13.22 3.87 -17.24
N ALA A 62 -12.04 3.53 -17.78
CA ALA A 62 -11.66 2.15 -18.03
C ALA A 62 -11.62 1.29 -16.75
N ALA A 63 -11.19 1.89 -15.64
CA ALA A 63 -11.22 1.22 -14.34
C ALA A 63 -12.64 1.00 -13.85
N ILE A 64 -13.54 1.98 -14.00
CA ILE A 64 -14.97 1.85 -13.63
C ILE A 64 -15.60 0.69 -14.41
N GLU A 65 -15.45 0.68 -15.72
CA GLU A 65 -16.02 -0.36 -16.59
C GLU A 65 -15.50 -1.75 -16.21
N ARG A 66 -14.21 -1.86 -15.90
CA ARG A 66 -13.59 -3.12 -15.49
C ARG A 66 -14.09 -3.59 -14.12
N ILE A 67 -14.19 -2.70 -13.14
CA ILE A 67 -14.72 -3.00 -11.80
C ILE A 67 -16.18 -3.46 -11.89
N GLN A 68 -16.98 -2.80 -12.73
CA GLN A 68 -18.37 -3.20 -12.97
C GLN A 68 -18.47 -4.56 -13.67
N ALA A 69 -17.57 -4.85 -14.62
CA ALA A 69 -17.48 -6.15 -15.27
C ALA A 69 -17.09 -7.29 -14.30
N TRP A 70 -16.39 -7.00 -13.19
CA TRP A 70 -16.15 -7.95 -12.11
C TRP A 70 -17.37 -8.15 -11.19
N GLY A 71 -18.45 -7.39 -11.41
CA GLY A 71 -19.68 -7.47 -10.62
C GLY A 71 -19.71 -6.57 -9.38
N PHE A 72 -18.82 -5.57 -9.30
CA PHE A 72 -18.80 -4.59 -8.20
C PHE A 72 -19.45 -3.27 -8.58
N ASN A 73 -19.99 -2.58 -7.60
CA ASN A 73 -20.42 -1.20 -7.72
C ASN A 73 -19.24 -0.24 -7.54
N VAL A 74 -19.35 0.95 -8.12
CA VAL A 74 -18.34 2.01 -8.01
C VAL A 74 -18.96 3.25 -7.38
N ALA A 75 -18.24 3.86 -6.43
CA ALA A 75 -18.53 5.17 -5.89
C ALA A 75 -17.34 6.09 -6.18
N LEU A 76 -17.60 7.23 -6.82
CA LEU A 76 -16.55 8.22 -7.11
C LEU A 76 -16.43 9.21 -5.97
N GLY A 77 -15.19 9.54 -5.64
CA GLY A 77 -14.88 10.64 -4.76
C GLY A 77 -15.05 12.00 -5.43
N ASN A 78 -15.29 13.01 -4.63
CA ASN A 78 -15.55 14.38 -5.11
C ASN A 78 -14.33 15.04 -5.76
N THR A 79 -13.11 14.51 -5.51
CA THR A 79 -11.87 15.03 -6.09
C THR A 79 -11.57 14.49 -7.49
N ILE A 80 -12.36 13.53 -7.98
CA ILE A 80 -12.27 13.05 -9.36
C ILE A 80 -12.75 14.16 -10.30
N GLY A 81 -11.94 14.49 -11.31
CA GLY A 81 -12.22 15.59 -12.25
C GLY A 81 -11.81 16.97 -11.74
N GLN A 82 -11.45 17.11 -10.47
CA GLN A 82 -10.96 18.37 -9.91
C GLN A 82 -9.46 18.55 -10.13
N ARG A 83 -9.00 19.82 -10.02
CA ARG A 83 -7.58 20.16 -10.18
C ARG A 83 -7.20 21.38 -9.38
N TRP A 84 -6.14 21.24 -8.58
CA TRP A 84 -5.46 22.33 -7.89
C TRP A 84 -3.95 22.24 -8.10
N GLY A 85 -3.43 22.95 -9.08
CA GLY A 85 -2.05 22.82 -9.52
C GLY A 85 -1.76 21.41 -10.08
N THR A 86 -0.88 20.68 -9.43
CA THR A 86 -0.53 19.28 -9.75
C THR A 86 -1.38 18.26 -9.00
N PHE A 87 -2.17 18.69 -8.02
CA PHE A 87 -3.02 17.86 -7.18
C PHE A 87 -4.44 17.74 -7.73
N ALA A 88 -5.15 16.72 -7.27
CA ALA A 88 -6.57 16.57 -7.60
C ALA A 88 -7.44 17.68 -7.00
N ASP A 89 -7.08 18.20 -5.81
CA ASP A 89 -7.72 19.32 -5.14
C ASP A 89 -6.83 19.78 -3.99
N THR A 90 -7.32 20.72 -3.15
CA THR A 90 -6.66 21.14 -1.91
C THR A 90 -6.39 19.96 -0.98
N ASP A 91 -5.49 20.15 -0.03
CA ASP A 91 -5.18 19.09 0.97
C ASP A 91 -6.42 18.72 1.79
N GLU A 92 -7.25 19.73 2.13
CA GLU A 92 -8.50 19.57 2.87
C GLU A 92 -9.51 18.72 2.08
N ALA A 93 -9.74 19.05 0.82
CA ALA A 93 -10.71 18.34 -0.02
C ALA A 93 -10.27 16.89 -0.26
N ARG A 94 -8.99 16.66 -0.55
CA ARG A 94 -8.45 15.31 -0.77
C ARG A 94 -8.52 14.44 0.50
N ALA A 95 -8.22 15.02 1.66
CA ALA A 95 -8.35 14.32 2.93
C ALA A 95 -9.81 13.99 3.26
N ALA A 96 -10.73 14.96 3.08
CA ALA A 96 -12.16 14.77 3.30
C ALA A 96 -12.74 13.70 2.38
N ASP A 97 -12.28 13.64 1.14
CA ASP A 97 -12.72 12.64 0.17
C ASP A 97 -12.33 11.22 0.60
N VAL A 98 -11.06 11.02 0.96
CA VAL A 98 -10.58 9.75 1.53
C VAL A 98 -11.35 9.40 2.83
N GLN A 99 -11.55 10.38 3.71
CA GLN A 99 -12.29 10.17 4.96
C GLN A 99 -13.73 9.74 4.72
N THR A 100 -14.39 10.34 3.72
CA THR A 100 -15.76 9.96 3.34
C THR A 100 -15.82 8.48 2.93
N MET A 101 -14.84 8.00 2.13
CA MET A 101 -14.79 6.58 1.76
C MET A 101 -14.47 5.67 2.94
N ILE A 102 -13.62 6.12 3.87
CA ILE A 102 -13.33 5.38 5.10
C ILE A 102 -14.59 5.23 5.95
N ASN A 103 -15.35 6.31 6.15
CA ASN A 103 -16.52 6.33 7.02
C ASN A 103 -17.74 5.61 6.41
N ASN A 104 -17.84 5.56 5.08
CA ASN A 104 -18.99 4.94 4.41
C ASN A 104 -18.93 3.40 4.51
N ARG A 105 -19.81 2.80 5.31
CA ARG A 105 -19.88 1.36 5.55
C ARG A 105 -20.20 0.51 4.31
N ASN A 106 -20.78 1.10 3.28
CA ASN A 106 -21.07 0.41 2.02
C ASN A 106 -19.80 0.21 1.17
N ILE A 107 -18.77 1.05 1.35
CA ILE A 107 -17.50 0.92 0.68
C ILE A 107 -16.69 -0.20 1.33
N LYS A 108 -16.22 -1.17 0.53
CA LYS A 108 -15.43 -2.33 0.98
C LYS A 108 -13.95 -2.24 0.59
N ALA A 109 -13.65 -1.51 -0.48
CA ALA A 109 -12.30 -1.21 -0.91
C ALA A 109 -12.20 0.24 -1.38
N ILE A 110 -11.01 0.82 -1.27
CA ILE A 110 -10.68 2.18 -1.71
C ILE A 110 -9.56 2.06 -2.72
N LEU A 111 -9.83 2.39 -3.97
CA LEU A 111 -8.85 2.39 -5.05
C LEU A 111 -8.37 3.80 -5.31
N CYS A 112 -7.05 4.01 -5.28
CA CYS A 112 -6.46 5.27 -5.68
C CYS A 112 -6.57 5.45 -7.20
N ALA A 113 -7.02 6.61 -7.65
CA ALA A 113 -7.15 6.90 -9.06
C ALA A 113 -5.78 7.06 -9.74
N ARG A 114 -4.84 7.68 -9.03
CA ARG A 114 -3.48 7.98 -9.51
C ARG A 114 -2.52 8.21 -8.36
N GLY A 115 -1.23 7.98 -8.61
CA GLY A 115 -0.13 8.42 -7.77
C GLY A 115 0.27 9.89 -8.01
N GLY A 116 1.49 10.20 -7.69
CA GLY A 116 2.06 11.54 -7.79
C GLY A 116 2.76 11.90 -6.48
N TYR A 117 2.37 13.01 -5.89
CA TYR A 117 2.78 13.46 -4.55
C TYR A 117 1.55 14.05 -3.85
N GLY A 118 1.22 13.58 -2.67
CA GLY A 118 0.01 14.09 -2.00
C GLY A 118 -0.33 13.40 -0.69
N TRP A 119 -0.09 12.10 -0.59
CA TRP A 119 -0.42 11.35 0.62
C TRP A 119 0.27 11.90 1.87
N THR A 120 1.55 12.22 1.83
CA THR A 120 2.28 12.80 2.97
C THR A 120 1.64 14.08 3.51
N ARG A 121 1.01 14.86 2.63
CA ARG A 121 0.37 16.14 2.97
C ARG A 121 -0.96 15.97 3.71
N ILE A 122 -1.64 14.83 3.50
CA ILE A 122 -2.99 14.61 4.02
C ILE A 122 -3.08 13.55 5.11
N MET A 123 -2.03 12.77 5.33
CA MET A 123 -2.04 11.65 6.30
C MET A 123 -2.53 12.04 7.68
N HIS A 124 -2.06 13.17 8.19
CA HIS A 124 -2.39 13.69 9.53
C HIS A 124 -3.82 14.24 9.66
N ARG A 125 -4.52 14.46 8.53
CA ARG A 125 -5.89 14.99 8.47
C ARG A 125 -6.93 13.86 8.49
N ILE A 126 -6.51 12.61 8.33
CA ILE A 126 -7.39 11.45 8.19
C ILE A 126 -7.52 10.71 9.51
N GLN A 127 -8.73 10.40 9.90
CA GLN A 127 -9.04 9.60 11.10
C GLN A 127 -8.95 8.11 10.77
N TRP A 128 -7.75 7.61 10.66
CA TRP A 128 -7.44 6.25 10.23
C TRP A 128 -8.01 5.16 11.16
N LYS A 129 -8.23 5.47 12.44
CA LYS A 129 -8.71 4.51 13.44
C LYS A 129 -10.08 3.93 13.10
N GLU A 130 -10.88 4.61 12.28
CA GLU A 130 -12.15 4.09 11.79
C GLU A 130 -11.99 2.76 11.02
N LEU A 131 -10.85 2.56 10.36
CA LEU A 131 -10.52 1.30 9.69
C LEU A 131 -10.31 0.12 10.63
N LEU A 132 -10.07 0.34 11.92
CA LEU A 132 -9.98 -0.74 12.92
C LEU A 132 -11.35 -1.37 13.20
N GLN A 133 -12.42 -0.57 13.09
CA GLN A 133 -13.79 -1.05 13.29
C GLN A 133 -14.37 -1.63 12.01
N HIS A 134 -14.04 -1.04 10.87
CA HIS A 134 -14.54 -1.41 9.55
C HIS A 134 -13.38 -1.50 8.55
N PRO A 135 -12.53 -2.55 8.63
CA PRO A 135 -11.37 -2.70 7.77
C PRO A 135 -11.76 -2.75 6.29
N LYS A 136 -11.03 -2.00 5.46
CA LYS A 136 -11.22 -1.93 4.01
C LYS A 136 -9.89 -2.13 3.30
N TRP A 137 -9.94 -2.69 2.11
CA TRP A 137 -8.77 -2.76 1.25
C TRP A 137 -8.41 -1.37 0.73
N LEU A 138 -7.21 -0.88 1.02
CA LEU A 138 -6.63 0.26 0.32
C LEU A 138 -5.77 -0.28 -0.82
N ILE A 139 -6.01 0.21 -2.03
CA ILE A 139 -5.40 -0.29 -3.27
C ILE A 139 -4.69 0.86 -3.99
N GLY A 140 -3.42 0.67 -4.29
CA GLY A 140 -2.63 1.67 -5.03
C GLY A 140 -1.15 1.33 -5.03
N PHE A 141 -0.34 2.15 -5.68
CA PHE A 141 1.13 2.03 -5.69
C PHE A 141 1.77 3.43 -5.74
N SER A 142 3.10 3.48 -5.89
CA SER A 142 3.84 4.75 -5.94
C SER A 142 3.62 5.57 -4.66
N ASP A 143 3.03 6.77 -4.73
CA ASP A 143 2.75 7.64 -3.59
C ASP A 143 1.84 6.98 -2.52
N ALA A 144 0.95 6.05 -2.91
CA ALA A 144 0.14 5.27 -1.98
C ALA A 144 0.96 4.42 -0.99
N THR A 145 2.26 4.22 -1.25
CA THR A 145 3.20 3.59 -0.33
C THR A 145 3.18 4.24 1.05
N VAL A 146 2.97 5.55 1.13
CA VAL A 146 2.87 6.30 2.40
C VAL A 146 1.71 5.76 3.24
N ALA A 147 0.53 5.64 2.64
CA ALA A 147 -0.64 5.11 3.33
C ALA A 147 -0.50 3.61 3.65
N HIS A 148 0.05 2.81 2.73
CA HIS A 148 0.34 1.38 2.97
C HIS A 148 1.27 1.18 4.17
N SER A 149 2.35 1.98 4.24
CA SER A 149 3.30 1.94 5.35
C SER A 149 2.61 2.26 6.69
N TYR A 150 1.79 3.30 6.72
CA TYR A 150 1.03 3.69 7.91
C TYR A 150 0.04 2.59 8.34
N LEU A 151 -0.75 2.06 7.41
CA LEU A 151 -1.71 0.98 7.70
C LEU A 151 -1.00 -0.25 8.28
N ASN A 152 0.13 -0.63 7.71
CA ASN A 152 0.89 -1.79 8.18
C ASN A 152 1.53 -1.55 9.54
N THR A 153 2.22 -0.41 9.75
CA THR A 153 3.03 -0.17 10.94
C THR A 153 2.20 0.26 12.15
N HIS A 154 1.17 1.09 11.95
CA HIS A 154 0.40 1.70 13.04
C HIS A 154 -0.90 0.95 13.33
N LEU A 155 -1.60 0.49 12.29
CA LEU A 155 -2.89 -0.16 12.44
C LEU A 155 -2.84 -1.67 12.26
N GLN A 156 -1.76 -2.21 11.73
CA GLN A 156 -1.61 -3.65 11.41
C GLN A 156 -2.71 -4.12 10.44
N ILE A 157 -3.13 -3.28 9.50
CA ILE A 157 -4.12 -3.59 8.49
C ILE A 157 -3.41 -3.92 7.17
N ALA A 158 -3.81 -5.03 6.54
CA ALA A 158 -3.33 -5.41 5.21
C ALA A 158 -3.90 -4.46 4.14
N SER A 159 -3.10 -4.17 3.13
CA SER A 159 -3.45 -3.35 1.98
C SER A 159 -2.87 -3.94 0.69
N ILE A 160 -3.25 -3.45 -0.47
CA ILE A 160 -2.86 -4.03 -1.76
C ILE A 160 -2.01 -3.04 -2.54
N HIS A 161 -0.71 -3.35 -2.68
CA HIS A 161 0.17 -2.62 -3.58
C HIS A 161 -0.07 -3.10 -5.02
N SER A 162 -0.81 -2.33 -5.80
CA SER A 162 -1.25 -2.71 -7.14
C SER A 162 -1.50 -1.50 -8.04
N LYS A 163 -1.75 -1.74 -9.32
CA LYS A 163 -2.11 -0.72 -10.30
C LYS A 163 -3.29 0.13 -9.82
N MET A 164 -3.34 1.39 -10.29
CA MET A 164 -4.37 2.38 -10.02
C MET A 164 -5.18 2.65 -11.30
N CYS A 165 -6.26 3.44 -11.20
CA CYS A 165 -7.18 3.64 -12.33
C CYS A 165 -6.50 4.09 -13.62
N ASN A 166 -5.51 4.98 -13.53
CA ASN A 166 -4.75 5.49 -14.67
C ASN A 166 -3.82 4.45 -15.34
N SER A 167 -3.81 3.23 -14.86
CA SER A 167 -3.03 2.11 -15.43
C SER A 167 -3.92 1.03 -16.05
N PHE A 168 -5.23 1.21 -16.01
CA PHE A 168 -6.15 0.30 -16.68
C PHE A 168 -6.11 0.58 -18.19
N PRO A 169 -6.08 -0.45 -19.05
CA PRO A 169 -6.15 -0.28 -20.49
C PRO A 169 -7.45 0.42 -20.91
N ASP A 170 -7.36 1.44 -21.76
CA ASP A 170 -8.53 2.18 -22.26
C ASP A 170 -9.47 1.27 -23.05
N ASP A 171 -8.94 0.33 -23.79
CA ASP A 171 -9.69 -0.72 -24.47
C ASP A 171 -9.25 -2.09 -23.97
N TRP A 172 -10.15 -2.75 -23.26
CA TRP A 172 -9.89 -4.07 -22.71
C TRP A 172 -9.72 -5.17 -23.76
N ALA A 173 -10.39 -5.04 -24.91
CA ALA A 173 -10.34 -6.05 -25.95
C ALA A 173 -8.96 -6.10 -26.65
N THR A 174 -8.28 -4.97 -26.72
CA THR A 174 -6.94 -4.85 -27.33
C THR A 174 -5.81 -4.93 -26.30
N ALA A 175 -6.12 -5.01 -25.02
CA ALA A 175 -5.13 -5.12 -23.95
C ALA A 175 -4.35 -6.44 -24.07
N THR A 176 -3.04 -6.38 -23.83
CA THR A 176 -2.19 -7.59 -23.86
C THR A 176 -2.57 -8.56 -22.74
N PRO A 177 -2.31 -9.87 -22.92
CA PRO A 177 -2.56 -10.86 -21.85
C PRO A 177 -1.88 -10.50 -20.51
N GLU A 178 -0.69 -9.90 -20.56
CA GLU A 178 0.03 -9.44 -19.39
C GLU A 178 -0.68 -8.28 -18.68
N GLN A 179 -1.15 -7.29 -19.44
CA GLN A 179 -1.95 -6.19 -18.91
C GLN A 179 -3.23 -6.71 -18.28
N GLN A 180 -3.95 -7.59 -18.96
CA GLN A 180 -5.18 -8.20 -18.45
C GLN A 180 -4.92 -9.01 -17.18
N ALA A 181 -3.87 -9.84 -17.15
CA ALA A 181 -3.48 -10.62 -15.98
C ALA A 181 -3.12 -9.71 -14.79
N THR A 182 -2.36 -8.62 -15.05
CA THR A 182 -1.98 -7.65 -14.03
C THR A 182 -3.21 -6.98 -13.42
N ILE A 183 -4.15 -6.52 -14.23
CA ILE A 183 -5.36 -5.86 -13.73
C ILE A 183 -6.28 -6.86 -13.03
N ASN A 184 -6.50 -8.06 -13.59
CA ASN A 184 -7.33 -9.10 -12.99
C ASN A 184 -6.76 -9.62 -11.67
N SER A 185 -5.44 -9.48 -11.43
CA SER A 185 -4.87 -9.83 -10.13
C SER A 185 -5.43 -8.98 -8.97
N ILE A 186 -5.94 -7.79 -9.26
CA ILE A 186 -6.63 -6.94 -8.27
C ILE A 186 -7.92 -7.62 -7.82
N GLU A 187 -8.74 -8.04 -8.79
CA GLU A 187 -10.01 -8.76 -8.50
C GLU A 187 -9.72 -10.04 -7.72
N GLN A 188 -8.72 -10.81 -8.13
CA GLN A 188 -8.32 -12.02 -7.43
C GLN A 188 -7.93 -11.73 -5.97
N ALA A 189 -7.12 -10.70 -5.74
CA ALA A 189 -6.68 -10.32 -4.40
C ALA A 189 -7.85 -9.91 -3.50
N ILE A 190 -8.73 -9.03 -3.97
CA ILE A 190 -9.87 -8.54 -3.17
C ILE A 190 -10.97 -9.58 -2.96
N THR A 191 -11.02 -10.63 -3.77
CA THR A 191 -11.98 -11.75 -3.62
C THR A 191 -11.39 -12.97 -2.91
N GLY A 192 -10.11 -12.93 -2.54
CA GLY A 192 -9.44 -14.01 -1.81
C GLY A 192 -8.97 -15.18 -2.68
N LYS A 193 -8.93 -15.00 -3.99
CA LYS A 193 -8.36 -15.99 -4.89
C LYS A 193 -6.83 -15.99 -4.75
N PRO A 194 -6.17 -17.17 -4.79
CA PRO A 194 -4.72 -17.25 -4.66
C PRO A 194 -4.01 -16.53 -5.81
N LEU A 195 -3.01 -15.71 -5.48
CA LEU A 195 -2.11 -15.11 -6.45
C LEU A 195 -0.84 -15.95 -6.56
N ARG A 196 -0.42 -16.21 -7.79
CA ARG A 196 0.83 -16.92 -8.08
C ARG A 196 1.61 -16.14 -9.14
N TYR A 197 2.88 -15.90 -8.87
CA TYR A 197 3.79 -15.23 -9.79
C TYR A 197 5.00 -16.13 -10.01
N ASN A 198 5.31 -16.39 -11.29
CA ASN A 198 6.53 -17.06 -11.68
C ASN A 198 7.56 -15.99 -12.03
N LEU A 199 8.66 -15.99 -11.32
CA LEU A 199 9.77 -15.07 -11.54
C LEU A 199 10.90 -15.82 -12.23
N GLN A 200 11.65 -15.10 -13.07
CA GLN A 200 12.89 -15.63 -13.63
C GLN A 200 13.90 -15.80 -12.50
N THR A 201 14.67 -16.88 -12.59
CA THR A 201 15.75 -17.13 -11.63
C THR A 201 16.94 -16.21 -11.96
N ASP A 202 17.63 -15.77 -10.92
CA ASP A 202 18.86 -15.00 -10.99
C ASP A 202 19.95 -15.68 -10.16
N THR A 203 21.22 -15.48 -10.53
CA THR A 203 22.37 -16.09 -9.81
C THR A 203 22.51 -15.61 -8.38
N ASN A 204 21.93 -14.43 -8.05
CA ASN A 204 21.94 -13.88 -6.70
C ASN A 204 20.77 -14.40 -5.85
N ASN A 205 19.88 -15.19 -6.40
CA ASN A 205 18.75 -15.74 -5.66
C ASN A 205 19.22 -16.80 -4.66
N GLN A 206 18.81 -16.65 -3.41
CA GLN A 206 18.89 -17.71 -2.43
C GLN A 206 17.61 -18.54 -2.47
N LEU A 207 17.74 -19.83 -2.78
CA LEU A 207 16.60 -20.72 -2.83
C LEU A 207 16.09 -21.05 -1.42
N GLY A 208 14.78 -21.11 -1.26
CA GLY A 208 14.15 -21.46 0.00
C GLY A 208 12.66 -21.21 -0.01
N THR A 209 12.00 -21.61 1.06
CA THR A 209 10.58 -21.36 1.29
C THR A 209 10.41 -20.54 2.56
N VAL A 210 9.64 -19.46 2.48
CA VAL A 210 9.33 -18.62 3.63
C VAL A 210 7.84 -18.29 3.65
N THR A 211 7.27 -18.25 4.85
CA THR A 211 5.91 -17.75 5.08
C THR A 211 6.02 -16.51 5.97
N ALA A 212 5.72 -15.35 5.41
CA ALA A 212 5.83 -14.09 6.11
C ALA A 212 4.92 -13.02 5.48
N PRO A 213 4.55 -11.96 6.21
CA PRO A 213 3.96 -10.78 5.61
C PRO A 213 4.93 -10.16 4.60
N ILE A 214 4.41 -9.76 3.44
CA ILE A 214 5.15 -8.98 2.45
C ILE A 214 4.89 -7.51 2.75
N ILE A 215 5.97 -6.73 2.92
CA ILE A 215 5.93 -5.27 3.03
C ILE A 215 6.85 -4.67 1.97
N GLY A 216 6.48 -3.50 1.47
CA GLY A 216 7.27 -2.83 0.46
C GLY A 216 6.50 -1.70 -0.21
N GLY A 217 7.06 -1.19 -1.30
CA GLY A 217 6.47 -0.10 -2.05
C GLY A 217 7.52 0.70 -2.81
N ASN A 218 7.21 1.95 -3.11
CA ASN A 218 8.14 2.87 -3.73
C ASN A 218 9.30 3.20 -2.75
N LEU A 219 10.53 2.83 -3.13
CA LEU A 219 11.70 2.98 -2.27
C LEU A 219 11.90 4.44 -1.80
N ARG A 220 11.69 5.42 -2.68
CA ARG A 220 11.83 6.84 -2.31
C ARG A 220 10.79 7.27 -1.25
N CYS A 221 9.57 6.75 -1.33
CA CYS A 221 8.57 7.00 -0.29
C CYS A 221 8.98 6.36 1.04
N ILE A 222 9.48 5.12 1.03
CA ILE A 222 9.94 4.41 2.23
C ILE A 222 11.12 5.15 2.86
N GLU A 223 12.10 5.59 2.05
CA GLU A 223 13.25 6.38 2.50
C GLU A 223 12.80 7.67 3.21
N ASN A 224 11.86 8.39 2.61
CA ASN A 224 11.34 9.65 3.20
C ASN A 224 10.52 9.43 4.48
N LEU A 225 10.01 8.22 4.72
CA LEU A 225 9.28 7.87 5.94
C LEU A 225 10.22 7.43 7.08
N ALA A 226 11.49 7.16 6.79
CA ALA A 226 12.45 6.77 7.82
C ALA A 226 12.61 7.88 8.87
N GLY A 227 12.37 7.55 10.15
CA GLY A 227 12.44 8.49 11.25
C GLY A 227 11.17 9.37 11.45
N THR A 228 10.11 9.17 10.66
CA THR A 228 8.81 9.77 10.96
C THR A 228 8.09 9.00 12.06
N PRO A 229 7.21 9.66 12.85
CA PRO A 229 6.45 9.01 13.91
C PRO A 229 5.46 7.99 13.36
#